data_ccfbc661487de8e731bf16223e4f3b71
#
_entry.id   ccfbc661487de8e731bf16223e4f3b71
#
_cell.length_a   1.000
_cell.length_b   1.000
_cell.length_c   1.000
_cell.angle_alpha   90.00
_cell.angle_beta   90.00
_cell.angle_gamma   90.00
#
_symmetry.space_group_name_H-M   'P 1'
#
loop_
_entity.id
_entity.type
_entity.pdbx_description
1 polymer ?
#
loop_
_entity_poly.entity_id
_entity_poly.type
_entity_poly.pdbx_seq_one_letter_code
_entity_poly.pdbx_strand_id
1 'polypeptide(L)'
;MGKADEMPRRRFVAAALSSAAVAAWPVRLAGDARMQKPGGNEMTTLTPYLLFDGSCHKAMEFYKSCFGGELTLTQVKNSPAKNFMPADQQEKVLNARLRSGNLEISASDWLRPDRTPIRGNTVCLYLSGGTLPELKTLFEKLSQGAEVTDPLKEQFFGTYGALNDKFGVRWMFQTDKMV
;
A
#
# COMPACT_ATOMS: atom_id res chain seq x y z
N MET A 1 53.19 -22.97 -12.39
CA MET A 1 52.73 -23.93 -11.33
C MET A 1 52.14 -23.12 -10.20
N GLY A 2 50.87 -22.83 -10.29
CA GLY A 2 50.08 -22.09 -9.29
C GLY A 2 48.94 -22.97 -8.80
N LYS A 3 48.92 -23.20 -7.50
CA LYS A 3 47.89 -24.02 -6.81
C LYS A 3 46.53 -23.35 -6.89
N ALA A 4 45.56 -24.12 -7.36
CA ALA A 4 44.13 -23.78 -7.24
C ALA A 4 43.71 -23.89 -5.77
N ASP A 5 43.12 -22.82 -5.27
CA ASP A 5 42.59 -22.72 -3.91
C ASP A 5 41.16 -23.27 -3.90
N GLU A 6 40.99 -24.40 -3.21
CA GLU A 6 39.71 -25.08 -3.08
C GLU A 6 38.87 -24.38 -2.01
N MET A 7 37.74 -23.76 -2.42
CA MET A 7 36.71 -23.26 -1.52
C MET A 7 35.96 -24.41 -0.83
N PRO A 8 35.78 -24.44 0.49
CA PRO A 8 35.09 -25.49 1.19
C PRO A 8 33.57 -25.42 0.94
N ARG A 9 33.01 -26.52 0.47
CA ARG A 9 31.56 -26.73 0.31
C ARG A 9 30.88 -26.70 1.69
N ARG A 10 30.12 -25.64 1.96
CA ARG A 10 29.26 -25.57 3.13
C ARG A 10 28.11 -26.59 3.00
N ARG A 11 28.13 -27.56 3.90
CA ARG A 11 27.05 -28.53 4.08
C ARG A 11 25.81 -27.80 4.59
N PHE A 12 24.73 -27.81 3.82
CA PHE A 12 23.41 -27.42 4.30
C PHE A 12 22.90 -28.50 5.25
N VAL A 13 22.85 -28.17 6.53
CA VAL A 13 22.11 -28.98 7.51
C VAL A 13 20.63 -28.63 7.35
N ALA A 14 19.88 -29.54 6.78
CA ALA A 14 18.43 -29.44 6.74
C ALA A 14 17.89 -29.67 8.17
N ALA A 15 17.49 -28.61 8.84
CA ALA A 15 16.72 -28.70 10.07
C ALA A 15 15.29 -29.07 9.71
N ALA A 16 14.90 -30.30 10.04
CA ALA A 16 13.53 -30.79 9.96
C ALA A 16 12.66 -29.99 10.96
N LEU A 17 11.80 -29.14 10.46
CA LEU A 17 10.76 -28.50 11.25
C LEU A 17 9.65 -29.50 11.49
N SER A 18 9.56 -30.00 12.72
CA SER A 18 8.46 -30.77 13.22
C SER A 18 7.14 -30.01 13.12
N SER A 19 6.15 -30.61 12.47
CA SER A 19 4.78 -30.15 12.36
C SER A 19 4.14 -30.03 13.74
N ALA A 20 4.04 -28.84 14.30
CA ALA A 20 3.18 -28.58 15.44
C ALA A 20 1.75 -28.40 14.92
N ALA A 21 0.86 -29.32 15.27
CA ALA A 21 -0.56 -29.25 14.97
C ALA A 21 -1.15 -28.00 15.60
N VAL A 22 -1.61 -27.05 14.76
CA VAL A 22 -2.40 -25.89 15.20
C VAL A 22 -3.80 -26.42 15.54
N ALA A 23 -4.07 -26.57 16.83
CA ALA A 23 -5.41 -26.87 17.31
C ALA A 23 -6.33 -25.68 16.97
N ALA A 24 -7.29 -25.92 16.08
CA ALA A 24 -8.36 -25.00 15.77
C ALA A 24 -9.26 -24.82 17.00
N TRP A 25 -9.21 -23.66 17.63
CA TRP A 25 -10.19 -23.27 18.63
C TRP A 25 -11.44 -22.72 17.94
N PRO A 26 -12.63 -23.25 18.23
CA PRO A 26 -13.85 -22.65 17.76
C PRO A 26 -14.18 -21.41 18.62
N VAL A 27 -13.84 -20.23 18.16
CA VAL A 27 -14.38 -18.99 18.73
C VAL A 27 -15.83 -18.86 18.24
N ARG A 28 -16.78 -19.29 19.07
CA ARG A 28 -18.17 -18.89 18.90
C ARG A 28 -18.31 -17.46 19.35
N LEU A 29 -18.29 -16.54 18.41
CA LEU A 29 -18.78 -15.17 18.61
C LEU A 29 -20.29 -15.19 18.38
N ALA A 30 -21.04 -14.93 19.46
CA ALA A 30 -22.47 -14.70 19.41
C ALA A 30 -22.75 -13.37 18.70
N GLY A 31 -23.63 -13.39 17.72
CA GLY A 31 -24.48 -12.28 17.35
C GLY A 31 -23.86 -11.15 16.55
N ASP A 32 -23.64 -11.36 15.25
CA ASP A 32 -23.90 -10.34 14.25
C ASP A 32 -24.49 -11.03 13.01
N ALA A 33 -25.82 -10.93 12.89
CA ALA A 33 -26.53 -11.36 11.70
C ALA A 33 -26.22 -10.39 10.56
N ARG A 34 -24.99 -10.45 10.03
CA ARG A 34 -24.70 -9.89 8.71
C ARG A 34 -25.49 -10.69 7.71
N MET A 35 -26.52 -10.06 7.14
CA MET A 35 -27.18 -10.55 5.95
C MET A 35 -26.11 -10.97 4.93
N GLN A 36 -25.88 -12.27 4.81
CA GLN A 36 -25.12 -12.84 3.71
C GLN A 36 -25.86 -12.48 2.42
N LYS A 37 -25.26 -11.62 1.63
CA LYS A 37 -25.68 -11.40 0.26
C LYS A 37 -25.56 -12.74 -0.47
N PRO A 38 -26.66 -13.27 -1.08
CA PRO A 38 -26.59 -14.58 -1.74
C PRO A 38 -25.67 -14.48 -2.95
N GLY A 39 -24.64 -15.35 -3.00
CA GLY A 39 -24.00 -15.87 -4.21
C GLY A 39 -23.50 -14.85 -5.23
N GLY A 40 -22.66 -13.88 -4.83
CA GLY A 40 -21.77 -13.23 -5.79
C GLY A 40 -20.52 -14.07 -5.97
N ASN A 41 -20.10 -14.38 -7.20
CA ASN A 41 -18.78 -14.91 -7.48
C ASN A 41 -17.76 -14.07 -6.73
N GLU A 42 -17.06 -14.66 -5.77
CA GLU A 42 -15.94 -14.02 -5.11
C GLU A 42 -14.79 -13.90 -6.12
N MET A 43 -14.80 -12.78 -6.86
CA MET A 43 -13.74 -12.52 -7.83
C MET A 43 -12.55 -11.92 -7.10
N THR A 44 -11.36 -12.41 -7.43
CA THR A 44 -10.10 -11.79 -7.01
C THR A 44 -10.07 -10.35 -7.53
N THR A 45 -9.77 -9.39 -6.66
CA THR A 45 -9.61 -7.99 -7.01
C THR A 45 -8.16 -7.57 -6.91
N LEU A 46 -7.71 -6.69 -7.81
CA LEU A 46 -6.40 -6.07 -7.73
C LEU A 46 -6.55 -4.68 -7.08
N THR A 47 -5.89 -4.50 -5.96
CA THR A 47 -5.86 -3.21 -5.24
C THR A 47 -4.41 -2.82 -5.01
N PRO A 48 -4.00 -1.55 -5.26
CA PRO A 48 -2.66 -1.10 -4.92
C PRO A 48 -2.45 -1.20 -3.41
N TYR A 49 -1.30 -1.75 -3.02
CA TYR A 49 -0.87 -1.84 -1.64
C TYR A 49 0.45 -1.09 -1.46
N LEU A 50 0.41 -0.01 -0.67
CA LEU A 50 1.56 0.86 -0.45
C LEU A 50 2.30 0.48 0.83
N LEU A 51 3.63 0.46 0.76
CA LEU A 51 4.49 0.17 1.90
C LEU A 51 5.30 1.41 2.26
N PHE A 52 5.15 1.87 3.49
CA PHE A 52 5.84 3.05 4.01
C PHE A 52 6.84 2.67 5.09
N ASP A 53 7.82 3.54 5.33
CA ASP A 53 8.78 3.40 6.41
C ASP A 53 8.42 4.34 7.56
N GLY A 54 7.41 3.95 8.35
CA GLY A 54 6.91 4.70 9.51
C GLY A 54 6.01 5.89 9.16
N SER A 55 5.74 6.16 7.89
CA SER A 55 4.92 7.31 7.45
C SER A 55 3.51 6.95 6.99
N CYS A 56 3.11 5.68 7.09
CA CYS A 56 1.83 5.20 6.58
C CYS A 56 0.62 5.98 7.11
N HIS A 57 0.56 6.25 8.41
CA HIS A 57 -0.54 7.01 9.01
C HIS A 57 -0.68 8.39 8.37
N LYS A 58 0.43 9.14 8.30
CA LYS A 58 0.43 10.50 7.72
C LYS A 58 0.09 10.48 6.22
N ALA A 59 0.58 9.49 5.49
CA ALA A 59 0.29 9.32 4.07
C ALA A 59 -1.20 9.05 3.83
N MET A 60 -1.79 8.12 4.57
CA MET A 60 -3.19 7.75 4.38
C MET A 60 -4.17 8.85 4.82
N GLU A 61 -3.87 9.61 5.87
CA GLU A 61 -4.64 10.81 6.24
C GLU A 61 -4.53 11.90 5.15
N PHE A 62 -3.36 12.09 4.57
CA PHE A 62 -3.20 13.01 3.45
C PHE A 62 -4.01 12.55 2.24
N TYR A 63 -3.98 11.27 1.87
CA TYR A 63 -4.79 10.77 0.75
C TYR A 63 -6.29 10.91 1.03
N LYS A 64 -6.73 10.66 2.27
CA LYS A 64 -8.11 10.95 2.69
C LYS A 64 -8.47 12.43 2.50
N SER A 65 -7.58 13.34 2.82
CA SER A 65 -7.82 14.79 2.59
C SER A 65 -7.89 15.16 1.12
N CYS A 66 -7.20 14.43 0.24
CA CYS A 66 -7.23 14.64 -1.21
C CYS A 66 -8.49 14.06 -1.86
N PHE A 67 -8.82 12.82 -1.55
CA PHE A 67 -9.85 12.02 -2.21
C PHE A 67 -11.18 11.99 -1.46
N GLY A 68 -11.20 12.38 -0.18
CA GLY A 68 -12.35 12.16 0.70
C GLY A 68 -12.52 10.68 1.07
N GLY A 69 -13.75 10.30 1.40
CA GLY A 69 -14.11 8.90 1.67
C GLY A 69 -13.80 8.43 3.09
N GLU A 70 -13.75 7.11 3.25
CA GLU A 70 -13.56 6.44 4.53
C GLU A 70 -12.17 5.84 4.64
N LEU A 71 -11.46 6.19 5.72
CA LEU A 71 -10.18 5.60 6.08
C LEU A 71 -10.34 4.72 7.32
N THR A 72 -10.00 3.45 7.19
CA THR A 72 -9.79 2.54 8.33
C THR A 72 -8.30 2.34 8.54
N LEU A 73 -7.86 2.34 9.80
CA LEU A 73 -6.46 2.22 10.15
C LEU A 73 -6.30 1.41 11.45
N THR A 74 -5.38 0.45 11.44
CA THR A 74 -5.05 -0.37 12.61
C THR A 74 -3.54 -0.29 12.85
N GLN A 75 -3.14 0.17 14.04
CA GLN A 75 -1.76 0.12 14.49
C GLN A 75 -1.44 -1.22 15.14
N VAL A 76 -0.15 -1.58 15.18
CA VAL A 76 0.33 -2.83 15.81
C VAL A 76 -0.19 -2.94 17.25
N LYS A 77 -0.05 -1.88 18.07
CA LYS A 77 -0.50 -1.84 19.48
C LYS A 77 -2.00 -2.13 19.66
N ASN A 78 -2.82 -1.86 18.65
CA ASN A 78 -4.28 -2.02 18.66
C ASN A 78 -4.72 -3.34 18.01
N SER A 79 -3.80 -4.27 17.82
CA SER A 79 -4.04 -5.56 17.17
C SER A 79 -3.46 -6.72 18.00
N PRO A 80 -3.83 -7.97 17.70
CA PRO A 80 -3.19 -9.13 18.32
C PRO A 80 -1.67 -9.19 18.08
N ALA A 81 -1.16 -8.54 17.02
CA ALA A 81 0.27 -8.48 16.69
C ALA A 81 1.11 -7.79 17.79
N LYS A 82 0.50 -6.97 18.65
CA LYS A 82 1.19 -6.30 19.78
C LYS A 82 2.00 -7.26 20.66
N ASN A 83 1.56 -8.50 20.79
CA ASN A 83 2.18 -9.49 21.65
C ASN A 83 3.44 -10.12 21.01
N PHE A 84 3.66 -9.92 19.71
CA PHE A 84 4.72 -10.55 18.94
C PHE A 84 5.68 -9.53 18.32
N MET A 85 5.29 -8.25 18.30
CA MET A 85 6.08 -7.20 17.69
C MET A 85 6.88 -6.42 18.73
N PRO A 86 8.14 -6.02 18.42
CA PRO A 86 8.98 -5.23 19.32
C PRO A 86 8.35 -3.88 19.69
N ALA A 87 8.85 -3.26 20.77
CA ALA A 87 8.31 -2.02 21.29
C ALA A 87 8.37 -0.85 20.28
N ASP A 88 9.43 -0.76 19.49
CA ASP A 88 9.64 0.25 18.45
C ASP A 88 8.69 0.11 17.24
N GLN A 89 8.02 -1.03 17.11
CA GLN A 89 7.04 -1.28 16.04
C GLN A 89 5.58 -1.01 16.47
N GLN A 90 5.32 -0.78 17.76
CA GLN A 90 3.96 -0.71 18.31
C GLN A 90 3.11 0.44 17.71
N GLU A 91 3.74 1.57 17.40
CA GLU A 91 3.06 2.73 16.81
C GLU A 91 2.89 2.63 15.28
N LYS A 92 3.56 1.69 14.63
CA LYS A 92 3.47 1.49 13.19
C LYS A 92 2.08 1.01 12.77
N VAL A 93 1.70 1.37 11.55
CA VAL A 93 0.45 0.93 10.95
C VAL A 93 0.59 -0.50 10.42
N LEU A 94 -0.20 -1.40 10.99
CA LEU A 94 -0.29 -2.80 10.54
C LEU A 94 -1.12 -2.91 9.25
N ASN A 95 -2.20 -2.15 9.17
CA ASN A 95 -3.07 -2.11 8.00
C ASN A 95 -3.83 -0.78 7.95
N ALA A 96 -3.94 -0.22 6.76
CA ALA A 96 -4.80 0.92 6.46
C ALA A 96 -5.52 0.68 5.13
N ARG A 97 -6.75 1.18 5.03
CA ARG A 97 -7.56 1.11 3.80
C ARG A 97 -8.35 2.40 3.64
N LEU A 98 -8.18 3.06 2.52
CA LEU A 98 -8.96 4.22 2.09
C LEU A 98 -9.91 3.79 0.97
N ARG A 99 -11.18 4.12 1.11
CA ARG A 99 -12.21 3.94 0.07
C ARG A 99 -12.88 5.26 -0.23
N SER A 100 -12.95 5.62 -1.50
CA SER A 100 -13.61 6.84 -1.97
C SER A 100 -14.19 6.61 -3.37
N GLY A 101 -15.50 6.44 -3.48
CA GLY A 101 -16.14 6.08 -4.74
C GLY A 101 -15.57 4.77 -5.30
N ASN A 102 -14.98 4.86 -6.49
CA ASN A 102 -14.35 3.73 -7.18
C ASN A 102 -12.86 3.55 -6.80
N LEU A 103 -12.31 4.43 -5.97
CA LEU A 103 -10.92 4.37 -5.53
C LEU A 103 -10.81 3.52 -4.27
N GLU A 104 -9.88 2.59 -4.27
CA GLU A 104 -9.44 1.89 -3.07
C GLU A 104 -7.91 1.84 -3.04
N ILE A 105 -7.32 2.23 -1.89
CA ILE A 105 -5.90 2.15 -1.62
C ILE A 105 -5.72 1.44 -0.29
N SER A 106 -4.88 0.40 -0.26
CA SER A 106 -4.46 -0.26 0.96
C SER A 106 -3.00 0.09 1.26
N ALA A 107 -2.64 0.09 2.54
CA ALA A 107 -1.28 0.43 2.95
C ALA A 107 -0.91 -0.16 4.30
N SER A 108 0.39 -0.22 4.58
CA SER A 108 0.95 -0.46 5.91
C SER A 108 2.32 0.20 6.03
N ASP A 109 2.84 0.25 7.24
CA ASP A 109 4.26 0.46 7.43
C ASP A 109 5.03 -0.83 7.16
N TRP A 110 6.32 -0.67 6.82
CA TRP A 110 7.25 -1.78 6.69
C TRP A 110 7.58 -2.33 8.08
N LEU A 111 7.19 -3.57 8.33
CA LEU A 111 7.31 -4.23 9.64
C LEU A 111 8.41 -5.29 9.70
N ARG A 112 9.28 -5.34 8.69
CA ARG A 112 10.40 -6.29 8.63
C ARG A 112 11.71 -5.59 8.96
N PRO A 113 12.23 -5.71 10.20
CA PRO A 113 13.45 -5.02 10.61
C PRO A 113 14.71 -5.57 9.94
N ASP A 114 14.67 -6.81 9.45
CA ASP A 114 15.77 -7.52 8.79
C ASP A 114 15.99 -7.10 7.33
N ARG A 115 15.11 -6.26 6.77
CA ARG A 115 15.15 -5.84 5.37
C ARG A 115 14.80 -4.37 5.22
N THR A 116 15.42 -3.72 4.25
CA THR A 116 15.07 -2.35 3.85
C THR A 116 14.08 -2.39 2.68
N PRO A 117 13.00 -1.61 2.70
CA PRO A 117 12.10 -1.50 1.55
C PRO A 117 12.83 -0.91 0.35
N ILE A 118 12.67 -1.53 -0.82
CA ILE A 118 13.22 -1.02 -2.07
C ILE A 118 12.17 -0.13 -2.72
N ARG A 119 12.51 1.12 -2.96
CA ARG A 119 11.69 2.05 -3.73
C ARG A 119 12.11 2.02 -5.19
N GLY A 120 11.13 1.95 -6.07
CA GLY A 120 11.34 2.01 -7.52
C GLY A 120 10.46 3.08 -8.16
N ASN A 121 10.68 3.37 -9.43
CA ASN A 121 9.95 4.37 -10.22
C ASN A 121 9.21 3.77 -11.42
N THR A 122 9.12 2.45 -11.49
CA THR A 122 8.51 1.72 -12.62
C THR A 122 7.02 1.44 -12.44
N VAL A 123 6.46 1.73 -11.25
CA VAL A 123 5.04 1.60 -10.93
C VAL A 123 4.49 2.95 -10.52
N CYS A 124 3.32 3.32 -11.02
CA CYS A 124 2.62 4.54 -10.64
C CYS A 124 1.15 4.24 -10.37
N LEU A 125 0.52 5.08 -9.55
CA LEU A 125 -0.92 5.12 -9.40
C LEU A 125 -1.50 6.03 -10.47
N TYR A 126 -2.42 5.50 -11.26
CA TYR A 126 -2.96 6.18 -12.42
C TYR A 126 -4.40 6.62 -12.18
N LEU A 127 -4.61 7.93 -12.20
CA LEU A 127 -5.93 8.58 -12.11
C LEU A 127 -6.36 8.94 -13.53
N SER A 128 -7.39 8.29 -14.02
CA SER A 128 -7.88 8.47 -15.38
C SER A 128 -9.37 8.79 -15.43
N GLY A 129 -9.79 9.52 -16.46
CA GLY A 129 -11.17 9.90 -16.66
C GLY A 129 -11.60 11.08 -15.79
N GLY A 130 -12.88 11.12 -15.41
CA GLY A 130 -13.44 12.23 -14.65
C GLY A 130 -13.57 13.53 -15.45
N THR A 131 -13.90 14.61 -14.76
CA THR A 131 -13.94 15.96 -15.36
C THR A 131 -12.58 16.63 -15.23
N LEU A 132 -12.25 17.55 -16.16
CA LEU A 132 -11.02 18.31 -16.07
C LEU A 132 -10.88 19.12 -14.76
N PRO A 133 -11.94 19.82 -14.26
CA PRO A 133 -11.87 20.50 -12.96
C PRO A 133 -11.55 19.57 -11.79
N GLU A 134 -12.12 18.36 -11.77
CA GLU A 134 -11.83 17.36 -10.75
C GLU A 134 -10.38 16.92 -10.81
N LEU A 135 -9.89 16.58 -12.00
CA LEU A 135 -8.49 16.17 -12.21
C LEU A 135 -7.51 17.27 -11.77
N LYS A 136 -7.78 18.54 -12.12
CA LYS A 136 -6.99 19.70 -11.69
C LYS A 136 -6.97 19.81 -10.16
N THR A 137 -8.12 19.71 -9.52
CA THR A 137 -8.24 19.76 -8.06
C THR A 137 -7.44 18.65 -7.38
N LEU A 138 -7.50 17.42 -7.89
CA LEU A 138 -6.74 16.30 -7.35
C LEU A 138 -5.23 16.49 -7.55
N PHE A 139 -4.82 16.96 -8.75
CA PHE A 139 -3.43 17.28 -9.04
C PHE A 139 -2.88 18.35 -8.08
N GLU A 140 -3.60 19.44 -7.88
CA GLU A 140 -3.22 20.52 -6.96
C GLU A 140 -3.07 20.04 -5.53
N LYS A 141 -4.02 19.23 -5.03
CA LYS A 141 -3.95 18.67 -3.68
C LYS A 141 -2.75 17.75 -3.50
N LEU A 142 -2.54 16.82 -4.44
CA LEU A 142 -1.44 15.85 -4.38
C LEU A 142 -0.07 16.51 -4.63
N SER A 143 -0.03 17.69 -5.28
CA SER A 143 1.19 18.46 -5.50
C SER A 143 1.75 19.12 -4.24
N GLN A 144 1.00 19.15 -3.14
CA GLN A 144 1.44 19.79 -1.90
C GLN A 144 2.67 19.07 -1.31
N GLY A 145 3.84 19.69 -1.47
CA GLY A 145 5.13 19.13 -1.05
C GLY A 145 5.65 18.02 -1.95
N ALA A 146 5.10 17.88 -3.16
CA ALA A 146 5.48 16.90 -4.16
C ALA A 146 6.61 17.42 -5.07
N GLU A 147 7.28 16.49 -5.73
CA GLU A 147 8.08 16.74 -6.93
C GLU A 147 7.19 16.58 -8.16
N VAL A 148 6.83 17.68 -8.82
CA VAL A 148 6.08 17.64 -10.08
C VAL A 148 7.04 17.31 -11.21
N THR A 149 6.94 16.07 -11.74
CA THR A 149 7.80 15.62 -12.87
C THR A 149 7.26 16.10 -14.19
N ASP A 150 5.94 16.13 -14.35
CA ASP A 150 5.24 16.62 -15.55
C ASP A 150 4.09 17.52 -15.11
N PRO A 151 4.17 18.84 -15.31
CA PRO A 151 3.06 19.74 -15.01
C PRO A 151 1.80 19.35 -15.79
N LEU A 152 0.64 19.51 -15.15
CA LEU A 152 -0.64 19.20 -15.79
C LEU A 152 -0.88 20.14 -16.98
N LYS A 153 -0.86 19.59 -18.19
CA LYS A 153 -1.01 20.37 -19.43
C LYS A 153 -1.69 19.55 -20.51
N GLU A 154 -2.18 20.27 -21.52
CA GLU A 154 -2.74 19.70 -22.73
C GLU A 154 -1.66 18.99 -23.56
N GLN A 155 -2.02 17.82 -24.08
CA GLN A 155 -1.27 16.99 -25.01
C GLN A 155 -2.21 16.59 -26.17
N PHE A 156 -1.67 16.03 -27.25
CA PHE A 156 -2.48 15.60 -28.38
C PHE A 156 -3.53 14.51 -28.03
N PHE A 157 -3.37 13.83 -26.89
CA PHE A 157 -4.25 12.77 -26.40
C PHE A 157 -5.12 13.20 -25.20
N GLY A 158 -5.16 14.49 -24.89
CA GLY A 158 -5.90 15.06 -23.75
C GLY A 158 -4.99 15.76 -22.73
N THR A 159 -5.47 15.96 -21.54
CA THR A 159 -4.69 16.59 -20.46
C THR A 159 -3.95 15.51 -19.66
N TYR A 160 -2.65 15.73 -19.44
CA TYR A 160 -1.76 14.82 -18.73
C TYR A 160 -0.87 15.57 -17.73
N GLY A 161 -0.52 14.90 -16.64
CA GLY A 161 0.46 15.33 -15.66
C GLY A 161 0.98 14.16 -14.83
N ALA A 162 2.14 14.35 -14.18
CA ALA A 162 2.70 13.36 -13.25
C ALA A 162 3.49 14.03 -12.13
N LEU A 163 3.54 13.37 -10.98
CA LEU A 163 4.28 13.83 -9.82
C LEU A 163 4.72 12.65 -8.93
N ASN A 164 5.73 12.90 -8.12
CA ASN A 164 6.05 12.07 -6.96
C ASN A 164 5.59 12.85 -5.72
N ASP A 165 4.62 12.30 -4.98
CA ASP A 165 4.11 13.01 -3.80
C ASP A 165 5.15 13.09 -2.67
N LYS A 166 4.84 13.85 -1.62
CA LYS A 166 5.74 14.05 -0.47
C LYS A 166 6.07 12.77 0.31
N PHE A 167 5.39 11.66 0.04
CA PHE A 167 5.69 10.34 0.60
C PHE A 167 6.45 9.43 -0.37
N GLY A 168 6.75 9.94 -1.58
CA GLY A 168 7.50 9.25 -2.63
C GLY A 168 6.66 8.27 -3.45
N VAL A 169 5.34 8.40 -3.43
CA VAL A 169 4.44 7.63 -4.31
C VAL A 169 4.29 8.38 -5.63
N ARG A 170 4.48 7.64 -6.73
CA ARG A 170 4.33 8.19 -8.08
C ARG A 170 2.88 8.16 -8.53
N TRP A 171 2.41 9.30 -9.02
CA TRP A 171 1.06 9.50 -9.55
C TRP A 171 1.12 9.98 -11.00
N MET A 172 0.20 9.47 -11.82
CA MET A 172 -0.08 9.94 -13.17
C MET A 172 -1.55 10.36 -13.26
N PHE A 173 -1.80 11.41 -14.01
CA PHE A 173 -3.12 12.00 -14.20
C PHE A 173 -3.39 12.12 -15.69
N GLN A 174 -4.54 11.66 -16.15
CA GLN A 174 -4.94 11.79 -17.54
C GLN A 174 -6.45 11.88 -17.70
N THR A 175 -6.89 12.75 -18.57
CA THR A 175 -8.26 12.77 -19.09
C THR A 175 -8.21 13.07 -20.59
N ASP A 176 -9.21 12.61 -21.33
CA ASP A 176 -9.42 12.96 -22.74
C ASP A 176 -9.88 14.41 -22.94
N LYS A 177 -10.18 15.13 -21.86
CA LYS A 177 -10.60 16.53 -21.89
C LYS A 177 -9.40 17.44 -22.08
N MET A 178 -9.59 18.48 -22.92
CA MET A 178 -8.60 19.52 -23.12
C MET A 178 -8.73 20.62 -22.04
N VAL A 179 -7.62 21.35 -21.82
CA VAL A 179 -7.55 22.44 -20.82
C VAL A 179 -8.34 23.65 -21.31
#